data_c580293c705526a9be2fe98c735a2327
#
_entry.id   c580293c705526a9be2fe98c735a2327
#
_cell.length_a   1.000
_cell.length_b   1.000
_cell.length_c   1.000
_cell.angle_alpha   90.00
_cell.angle_beta   90.00
_cell.angle_gamma   90.00
#
_symmetry.space_group_name_H-M   'P 1'
#
loop_
_entity.id
_entity.type
_entity.pdbx_description
1 polymer ?
#
loop_
_entity_poly.entity_id
_entity_poly.type
_entity_poly.pdbx_seq_one_letter_code
_entity_poly.pdbx_strand_id
1 'polypeptide(L)'
;MLQFLLTLTDESNHGKVEHIYNTYHDYMMKYAVSKLQAAGRTNAIYDAEDAVQNAFMKIVKHIDKIDFSRGENDVKNYCLTILCNEVCRVLRDNKENFEFFEDFCSEKEYNFIEELEIQDSYSAVVKGIKALDEKYSTTLYLIFCQEKTVNQVAEMMGLTPKTVYTRLARGKELLLNSLKGAKIDG
;
A
#
# COMPACT_ATOMS: atom_id res chain seq x y z
N MET A 1 4.71 9.22 -21.02
CA MET A 1 3.47 9.37 -20.22
C MET A 1 3.25 10.82 -19.76
N LEU A 2 4.19 11.48 -19.06
CA LEU A 2 4.00 12.84 -18.52
C LEU A 2 3.47 13.85 -19.55
N GLN A 3 4.11 13.96 -20.72
CA GLN A 3 3.69 14.90 -21.78
C GLN A 3 2.22 14.68 -22.20
N PHE A 4 1.78 13.44 -22.28
CA PHE A 4 0.38 13.12 -22.57
C PHE A 4 -0.55 13.56 -21.43
N LEU A 5 -0.17 13.38 -20.18
CA LEU A 5 -0.98 13.82 -19.03
C LEU A 5 -1.13 15.35 -19.00
N LEU A 6 -0.11 16.09 -19.36
CA LEU A 6 -0.15 17.57 -19.45
C LEU A 6 -1.13 18.04 -20.54
N THR A 7 -1.29 17.32 -21.64
CA THR A 7 -2.29 17.67 -22.67
C THR A 7 -3.74 17.48 -22.22
N LEU A 8 -3.95 16.75 -21.13
CA LEU A 8 -5.30 16.49 -20.58
C LEU A 8 -5.74 17.52 -19.52
N THR A 9 -4.89 18.49 -19.19
CA THR A 9 -5.15 19.48 -18.15
C THR A 9 -4.90 20.89 -18.62
N ASP A 10 -5.53 21.85 -17.95
CA ASP A 10 -5.25 23.28 -18.15
C ASP A 10 -3.83 23.62 -17.68
N GLU A 11 -3.20 24.62 -18.31
CA GLU A 11 -1.83 25.05 -17.98
C GLU A 11 -1.64 25.40 -16.51
N SER A 12 -2.68 25.91 -15.85
CA SER A 12 -2.66 26.23 -14.40
C SER A 12 -2.41 25.02 -13.50
N ASN A 13 -2.70 23.82 -13.99
CA ASN A 13 -2.52 22.55 -13.25
C ASN A 13 -1.26 21.79 -13.64
N HIS A 14 -0.52 22.23 -14.67
CA HIS A 14 0.68 21.52 -15.14
C HIS A 14 1.69 21.31 -14.01
N GLY A 15 1.97 22.35 -13.20
CA GLY A 15 2.90 22.23 -12.08
C GLY A 15 2.48 21.18 -11.04
N LYS A 16 1.17 21.04 -10.78
CA LYS A 16 0.65 20.00 -9.87
C LYS A 16 0.81 18.60 -10.45
N VAL A 17 0.51 18.45 -11.75
CA VAL A 17 0.64 17.16 -12.45
C VAL A 17 2.10 16.73 -12.52
N GLU A 18 3.02 17.65 -12.88
CA GLU A 18 4.46 17.40 -12.90
C GLU A 18 4.98 17.00 -11.52
N HIS A 19 4.56 17.72 -10.47
CA HIS A 19 4.96 17.41 -9.10
C HIS A 19 4.52 15.99 -8.71
N ILE A 20 3.24 15.64 -8.87
CA ILE A 20 2.72 14.30 -8.54
C ILE A 20 3.45 13.23 -9.37
N TYR A 21 3.63 13.45 -10.66
CA TYR A 21 4.27 12.48 -11.53
C TYR A 21 5.72 12.21 -11.12
N ASN A 22 6.50 13.28 -10.97
CA ASN A 22 7.93 13.16 -10.66
C ASN A 22 8.18 12.59 -9.25
N THR A 23 7.27 12.89 -8.30
CA THR A 23 7.40 12.44 -6.91
C THR A 23 6.91 10.99 -6.73
N TYR A 24 5.79 10.61 -7.35
CA TYR A 24 5.11 9.36 -6.99
C TYR A 24 5.12 8.28 -8.07
N HIS A 25 5.47 8.58 -9.33
CA HIS A 25 5.40 7.59 -10.42
C HIS A 25 6.18 6.31 -10.12
N ASP A 26 7.45 6.43 -9.76
CA ASP A 26 8.31 5.27 -9.52
C ASP A 26 7.87 4.48 -8.28
N TYR A 27 7.40 5.19 -7.27
CA TYR A 27 6.84 4.57 -6.08
C TYR A 27 5.56 3.79 -6.40
N MET A 28 4.63 4.37 -7.15
CA MET A 28 3.39 3.74 -7.60
C MET A 28 3.67 2.51 -8.47
N MET A 29 4.67 2.58 -9.35
CA MET A 29 5.12 1.43 -10.16
C MET A 29 5.61 0.28 -9.29
N LYS A 30 6.54 0.55 -8.37
CA LYS A 30 7.08 -0.46 -7.45
C LYS A 30 5.97 -1.09 -6.61
N TYR A 31 5.06 -0.27 -6.10
CA TYR A 31 3.91 -0.73 -5.32
C TYR A 31 3.00 -1.65 -6.13
N ALA A 32 2.58 -1.23 -7.33
CA ALA A 32 1.71 -2.02 -8.20
C ALA A 32 2.35 -3.36 -8.60
N VAL A 33 3.62 -3.36 -9.02
CA VAL A 33 4.36 -4.58 -9.36
C VAL A 33 4.41 -5.54 -8.18
N SER A 34 4.78 -5.05 -6.99
CA SER A 34 4.84 -5.87 -5.78
C SER A 34 3.49 -6.52 -5.44
N LYS A 35 2.39 -5.76 -5.55
CA LYS A 35 1.04 -6.27 -5.27
C LYS A 35 0.58 -7.32 -6.29
N LEU A 36 0.83 -7.08 -7.56
CA LEU A 36 0.45 -8.00 -8.64
C LEU A 36 1.30 -9.27 -8.63
N GLN A 37 2.60 -9.18 -8.31
CA GLN A 37 3.45 -10.34 -8.11
C GLN A 37 3.00 -11.19 -6.91
N ALA A 38 2.68 -10.55 -5.78
CA ALA A 38 2.15 -11.24 -4.59
C ALA A 38 0.83 -11.97 -4.88
N ALA A 39 0.04 -11.46 -5.84
CA ALA A 39 -1.18 -12.09 -6.34
C ALA A 39 -0.95 -13.20 -7.37
N GLY A 40 0.31 -13.53 -7.68
CA GLY A 40 0.65 -14.58 -8.65
C GLY A 40 0.47 -14.17 -10.12
N ARG A 41 0.42 -12.86 -10.44
CA ARG A 41 0.27 -12.41 -11.84
C ARG A 41 1.54 -12.66 -12.63
N THR A 42 1.41 -13.38 -13.75
CA THR A 42 2.54 -13.74 -14.62
C THR A 42 3.11 -12.51 -15.34
N ASN A 43 2.23 -11.54 -15.69
CA ASN A 43 2.58 -10.33 -16.42
C ASN A 43 2.54 -9.08 -15.50
N ALA A 44 2.92 -9.24 -14.22
CA ALA A 44 2.78 -8.20 -13.19
C ALA A 44 3.35 -6.84 -13.60
N ILE A 45 4.41 -6.78 -14.38
CA ILE A 45 5.03 -5.52 -14.84
C ILE A 45 4.09 -4.80 -15.82
N TYR A 46 3.59 -5.48 -16.84
CA TYR A 46 2.67 -4.87 -17.83
C TYR A 46 1.35 -4.48 -17.19
N ASP A 47 0.82 -5.34 -16.33
CA ASP A 47 -0.40 -5.06 -15.58
C ASP A 47 -0.22 -3.84 -14.64
N ALA A 48 0.98 -3.68 -14.05
CA ALA A 48 1.30 -2.53 -13.22
C ALA A 48 1.41 -1.23 -14.03
N GLU A 49 2.03 -1.29 -15.22
CA GLU A 49 2.10 -0.14 -16.14
C GLU A 49 0.70 0.34 -16.50
N ASP A 50 -0.20 -0.57 -16.86
CA ASP A 50 -1.60 -0.24 -17.18
C ASP A 50 -2.34 0.34 -15.97
N ALA A 51 -2.17 -0.26 -14.78
CA ALA A 51 -2.81 0.21 -13.57
C ALA A 51 -2.31 1.62 -13.18
N VAL A 52 -1.01 1.86 -13.26
CA VAL A 52 -0.40 3.17 -12.97
C VAL A 52 -0.83 4.22 -14.00
N GLN A 53 -0.86 3.88 -15.28
CA GLN A 53 -1.34 4.80 -16.32
C GLN A 53 -2.80 5.20 -16.09
N ASN A 54 -3.67 4.23 -15.81
CA ASN A 54 -5.08 4.50 -15.51
C ASN A 54 -5.25 5.32 -14.22
N ALA A 55 -4.43 5.06 -13.19
CA ALA A 55 -4.42 5.84 -11.96
C ALA A 55 -4.05 7.30 -12.25
N PHE A 56 -2.99 7.57 -13.01
CA PHE A 56 -2.61 8.93 -13.39
C PHE A 56 -3.67 9.64 -14.22
N MET A 57 -4.32 8.96 -15.14
CA MET A 57 -5.45 9.55 -15.90
C MET A 57 -6.59 10.00 -14.98
N LYS A 58 -6.90 9.22 -13.93
CA LYS A 58 -7.92 9.58 -12.93
C LYS A 58 -7.46 10.72 -12.02
N ILE A 59 -6.19 10.71 -11.58
CA ILE A 59 -5.60 11.80 -10.78
C ILE A 59 -5.70 13.11 -11.55
N VAL A 60 -5.28 13.11 -12.80
CA VAL A 60 -5.32 14.28 -13.68
C VAL A 60 -6.74 14.79 -13.89
N LYS A 61 -7.70 13.90 -14.10
CA LYS A 61 -9.14 14.26 -14.25
C LYS A 61 -9.70 14.98 -13.01
N HIS A 62 -9.13 14.76 -11.85
CA HIS A 62 -9.59 15.33 -10.58
C HIS A 62 -8.56 16.21 -9.90
N ILE A 63 -7.57 16.69 -10.64
CA ILE A 63 -6.42 17.47 -10.12
C ILE A 63 -6.86 18.73 -9.35
N ASP A 64 -7.96 19.36 -9.77
CA ASP A 64 -8.51 20.55 -9.13
C ASP A 64 -9.02 20.28 -7.70
N LYS A 65 -9.35 19.02 -7.38
CA LYS A 65 -9.86 18.61 -6.07
C LYS A 65 -8.75 18.27 -5.08
N ILE A 66 -7.52 18.17 -5.57
CA ILE A 66 -6.37 17.83 -4.72
C ILE A 66 -5.90 19.09 -4.00
N ASP A 67 -5.99 19.05 -2.68
CA ASP A 67 -5.56 20.15 -1.80
C ASP A 67 -4.12 19.91 -1.32
N PHE A 68 -3.17 20.56 -1.97
CA PHE A 68 -1.75 20.48 -1.62
C PHE A 68 -1.42 21.17 -0.29
N SER A 69 -2.32 22.01 0.25
CA SER A 69 -2.10 22.68 1.53
C SER A 69 -2.16 21.74 2.74
N ARG A 70 -2.76 20.57 2.57
CA ARG A 70 -2.86 19.54 3.61
C ARG A 70 -1.57 18.75 3.84
N GLY A 71 -0.60 18.91 2.95
CA GLY A 71 0.71 18.26 3.02
C GLY A 71 0.89 17.11 2.04
N GLU A 72 2.14 16.73 1.83
CA GLU A 72 2.55 15.69 0.88
C GLU A 72 1.91 14.31 1.15
N ASN A 73 1.70 13.98 2.43
CA ASN A 73 1.13 12.69 2.82
C ASN A 73 -0.32 12.53 2.34
N ASP A 74 -1.13 13.60 2.38
CA ASP A 74 -2.50 13.55 1.89
C ASP A 74 -2.54 13.36 0.38
N VAL A 75 -1.65 14.05 -0.36
CA VAL A 75 -1.51 13.90 -1.81
C VAL A 75 -1.09 12.47 -2.17
N LYS A 76 -0.09 11.95 -1.47
CA LYS A 76 0.42 10.58 -1.64
C LYS A 76 -0.69 9.54 -1.38
N ASN A 77 -1.41 9.67 -0.26
CA ASN A 77 -2.52 8.77 0.10
C ASN A 77 -3.63 8.80 -0.94
N TYR A 78 -3.97 9.98 -1.46
CA TYR A 78 -4.94 10.12 -2.54
C TYR A 78 -4.49 9.36 -3.81
N CYS A 79 -3.24 9.55 -4.23
CA CYS A 79 -2.68 8.88 -5.41
C CYS A 79 -2.68 7.36 -5.24
N LEU A 80 -2.31 6.87 -4.06
CA LEU A 80 -2.28 5.45 -3.77
C LEU A 80 -3.66 4.81 -3.66
N THR A 81 -4.63 5.51 -3.10
CA THR A 81 -6.03 5.04 -3.08
C THR A 81 -6.54 4.81 -4.50
N ILE A 82 -6.25 5.74 -5.42
CA ILE A 82 -6.62 5.57 -6.82
C ILE A 82 -5.88 4.38 -7.45
N LEU A 83 -4.57 4.26 -7.20
CA LEU A 83 -3.78 3.13 -7.70
C LEU A 83 -4.28 1.79 -7.17
N CYS A 84 -4.56 1.68 -5.87
CA CYS A 84 -5.12 0.47 -5.27
C CYS A 84 -6.40 0.03 -5.96
N ASN A 85 -7.31 0.97 -6.25
CA ASN A 85 -8.53 0.68 -6.99
C ASN A 85 -8.25 0.13 -8.40
N GLU A 86 -7.23 0.65 -9.10
CA GLU A 86 -6.83 0.15 -10.42
C GLU A 86 -6.18 -1.23 -10.33
N VAL A 87 -5.31 -1.47 -9.36
CA VAL A 87 -4.72 -2.79 -9.11
C VAL A 87 -5.82 -3.82 -8.77
N CYS A 88 -6.76 -3.46 -7.90
CA CYS A 88 -7.92 -4.31 -7.61
C CYS A 88 -8.77 -4.60 -8.84
N ARG A 89 -8.92 -3.64 -9.77
CA ARG A 89 -9.62 -3.85 -11.04
C ARG A 89 -8.90 -4.88 -11.91
N VAL A 90 -7.58 -4.76 -12.07
CA VAL A 90 -6.76 -5.73 -12.82
C VAL A 90 -6.88 -7.14 -12.23
N LEU A 91 -6.93 -7.25 -10.90
CA LEU A 91 -7.08 -8.53 -10.22
C LEU A 91 -8.48 -9.12 -10.34
N ARG A 92 -9.51 -8.27 -10.40
CA ARG A 92 -10.92 -8.66 -10.55
C ARG A 92 -11.22 -9.33 -11.89
N ASP A 93 -10.59 -8.86 -12.94
CA ASP A 93 -10.76 -9.40 -14.29
C ASP A 93 -10.26 -10.85 -14.41
N ASN A 94 -9.49 -11.31 -13.40
CA ASN A 94 -9.08 -12.71 -13.24
C ASN A 94 -9.68 -13.29 -11.94
N LYS A 95 -10.79 -13.97 -12.06
CA LYS A 95 -11.72 -14.46 -11.03
C LYS A 95 -11.15 -15.27 -9.84
N GLU A 96 -9.86 -15.50 -9.70
CA GLU A 96 -9.35 -16.50 -8.76
C GLU A 96 -9.02 -15.99 -7.33
N ASN A 97 -8.87 -14.66 -7.08
CA ASN A 97 -8.41 -14.19 -5.76
C ASN A 97 -8.99 -12.82 -5.32
N PHE A 98 -10.16 -12.42 -5.81
CA PHE A 98 -10.66 -11.06 -5.66
C PHE A 98 -11.10 -10.65 -4.24
N GLU A 99 -11.77 -11.53 -3.48
CA GLU A 99 -12.22 -11.22 -2.11
C GLU A 99 -11.08 -10.87 -1.13
N PHE A 100 -9.85 -11.19 -1.53
CA PHE A 100 -8.64 -11.01 -0.76
C PHE A 100 -8.04 -9.60 -0.83
N PHE A 101 -8.33 -8.84 -1.89
CA PHE A 101 -7.59 -7.60 -2.19
C PHE A 101 -8.31 -6.32 -1.78
N GLU A 102 -9.62 -6.33 -1.55
CA GLU A 102 -10.34 -5.15 -1.04
C GLU A 102 -9.83 -4.74 0.35
N ASP A 103 -9.54 -5.71 1.22
CA ASP A 103 -8.96 -5.43 2.54
C ASP A 103 -7.47 -5.08 2.48
N PHE A 104 -6.76 -5.52 1.43
CA PHE A 104 -5.32 -5.33 1.27
C PHE A 104 -4.93 -3.95 0.71
N CYS A 105 -5.83 -3.30 0.00
CA CYS A 105 -5.66 -1.95 -0.53
C CYS A 105 -6.30 -0.88 0.37
N SER A 106 -6.53 -1.17 1.66
CA SER A 106 -7.13 -0.20 2.58
C SER A 106 -6.12 0.89 2.96
N GLU A 107 -6.60 2.13 3.08
CA GLU A 107 -5.83 3.29 3.61
C GLU A 107 -5.06 2.98 4.90
N LYS A 108 -5.60 2.07 5.73
CA LYS A 108 -4.99 1.65 6.99
C LYS A 108 -3.66 0.92 6.81
N GLU A 109 -3.46 0.18 5.72
CA GLU A 109 -2.22 -0.56 5.49
C GLU A 109 -1.09 0.35 5.06
N TYR A 110 -1.41 1.35 4.27
CA TYR A 110 -0.46 2.34 3.80
C TYR A 110 0.06 3.22 4.95
N ASN A 111 -0.86 3.75 5.76
CA ASN A 111 -0.50 4.52 6.96
C ASN A 111 0.38 3.72 7.94
N PHE A 112 0.20 2.39 7.99
CA PHE A 112 1.02 1.53 8.84
C PHE A 112 2.51 1.52 8.43
N ILE A 113 2.81 1.40 7.13
CA ILE A 113 4.21 1.36 6.65
C ILE A 113 4.86 2.74 6.83
N GLU A 114 4.14 3.82 6.56
CA GLU A 114 4.62 5.18 6.77
C GLU A 114 4.87 5.51 8.24
N GLU A 115 3.96 5.11 9.13
CA GLU A 115 4.14 5.26 10.57
C GLU A 115 5.34 4.45 11.10
N LEU A 116 5.70 3.32 10.45
CA LEU A 116 6.90 2.54 10.77
C LEU A 116 8.19 3.19 10.26
N GLU A 117 8.17 3.80 9.07
CA GLU A 117 9.33 4.49 8.49
C GLU A 117 9.71 5.76 9.28
N ILE A 118 8.72 6.47 9.83
CA ILE A 118 8.93 7.66 10.69
C ILE A 118 9.55 7.29 12.05
N GLN A 119 9.48 6.03 12.47
CA GLN A 119 9.96 5.59 13.78
C GLN A 119 11.37 5.00 13.75
N ASP A 120 12.28 5.66 13.17
CA ASP A 120 13.76 5.64 13.30
C ASP A 120 14.47 4.37 13.81
N SER A 121 13.86 3.19 13.86
CA SER A 121 14.61 1.96 14.00
C SER A 121 13.78 0.69 13.70
N TYR A 122 14.15 0.01 12.64
CA TYR A 122 13.81 -1.39 12.38
C TYR A 122 13.87 -2.27 13.65
N SER A 123 14.81 -1.99 14.53
CA SER A 123 14.98 -2.64 15.83
C SER A 123 13.78 -2.43 16.77
N ALA A 124 13.19 -1.24 16.84
CA ALA A 124 12.03 -0.97 17.70
C ALA A 124 10.78 -1.69 17.17
N VAL A 125 10.60 -1.72 15.86
CA VAL A 125 9.50 -2.43 15.20
C VAL A 125 9.60 -3.94 15.46
N VAL A 126 10.77 -4.53 15.26
CA VAL A 126 11.00 -5.97 15.53
C VAL A 126 10.78 -6.30 17.01
N LYS A 127 11.21 -5.45 17.93
CA LYS A 127 10.94 -5.61 19.37
C LYS A 127 9.44 -5.52 19.66
N GLY A 128 8.75 -4.54 19.06
CA GLY A 128 7.32 -4.39 19.19
C GLY A 128 6.55 -5.60 18.68
N ILE A 129 6.92 -6.14 17.52
CA ILE A 129 6.34 -7.38 16.98
C ILE A 129 6.53 -8.55 17.96
N LYS A 130 7.73 -8.72 18.52
CA LYS A 130 8.03 -9.80 19.46
C LYS A 130 7.27 -9.69 20.80
N ALA A 131 6.85 -8.49 21.17
CA ALA A 131 6.07 -8.26 22.40
C ALA A 131 4.57 -8.57 22.25
N LEU A 132 4.08 -8.79 21.04
CA LEU A 132 2.69 -9.16 20.80
C LEU A 132 2.42 -10.64 21.11
N ASP A 133 1.13 -10.97 21.32
CA ASP A 133 0.67 -12.36 21.35
C ASP A 133 1.23 -13.17 20.18
N GLU A 134 1.65 -14.42 20.43
CA GLU A 134 2.32 -15.30 19.46
C GLU A 134 1.60 -15.39 18.11
N LYS A 135 0.24 -15.47 18.14
CA LYS A 135 -0.59 -15.53 16.92
C LYS A 135 -0.47 -14.30 16.02
N TYR A 136 -0.24 -13.11 16.61
CA TYR A 136 -0.05 -11.86 15.87
C TYR A 136 1.43 -11.65 15.53
N SER A 137 2.29 -11.87 16.51
CA SER A 137 3.74 -11.75 16.38
C SER A 137 4.27 -12.62 15.24
N THR A 138 3.92 -13.90 15.21
CA THR A 138 4.33 -14.83 14.15
C THR A 138 3.80 -14.39 12.78
N THR A 139 2.52 -13.97 12.69
CA THR A 139 1.93 -13.51 11.43
C THR A 139 2.65 -12.27 10.89
N LEU A 140 2.88 -11.26 11.73
CA LEU A 140 3.58 -10.03 11.34
C LEU A 140 5.04 -10.31 10.97
N TYR A 141 5.74 -11.16 11.74
CA TYR A 141 7.12 -11.51 11.48
C TYR A 141 7.29 -12.22 10.13
N LEU A 142 6.44 -13.20 9.83
CA LEU A 142 6.49 -13.91 8.56
C LEU A 142 6.22 -12.99 7.36
N ILE A 143 5.29 -12.05 7.48
CA ILE A 143 4.94 -11.13 6.38
C ILE A 143 5.98 -10.02 6.24
N PHE A 144 6.35 -9.32 7.33
CA PHE A 144 7.19 -8.12 7.26
C PHE A 144 8.69 -8.39 7.34
N CYS A 145 9.09 -9.40 8.09
CA CYS A 145 10.53 -9.71 8.26
C CYS A 145 11.02 -10.83 7.35
N GLN A 146 10.13 -11.77 6.98
CA GLN A 146 10.45 -12.89 6.10
C GLN A 146 9.87 -12.72 4.68
N GLU A 147 9.20 -11.61 4.41
CA GLU A 147 8.60 -11.26 3.10
C GLU A 147 7.70 -12.37 2.53
N LYS A 148 7.04 -13.14 3.40
CA LYS A 148 6.13 -14.20 2.97
C LYS A 148 4.79 -13.63 2.52
N THR A 149 4.21 -14.21 1.47
CA THR A 149 2.85 -13.88 1.06
C THR A 149 1.83 -14.43 2.07
N VAL A 150 0.62 -13.86 2.11
CA VAL A 150 -0.46 -14.32 2.99
C VAL A 150 -0.78 -15.80 2.75
N ASN A 151 -0.76 -16.26 1.48
CA ASN A 151 -1.01 -17.66 1.16
C ASN A 151 0.08 -18.59 1.72
N GLN A 152 1.35 -18.20 1.61
CA GLN A 152 2.46 -18.95 2.21
C GLN A 152 2.35 -18.98 3.73
N VAL A 153 2.00 -17.85 4.37
CA VAL A 153 1.78 -17.81 5.82
C VAL A 153 0.61 -18.68 6.23
N ALA A 154 -0.50 -18.68 5.47
CA ALA A 154 -1.65 -19.50 5.71
C ALA A 154 -1.28 -21.00 5.66
N GLU A 155 -0.54 -21.41 4.64
CA GLU A 155 -0.04 -22.78 4.49
C GLU A 155 0.90 -23.17 5.65
N MET A 156 1.90 -22.32 5.96
CA MET A 156 2.88 -22.56 7.03
C MET A 156 2.23 -22.68 8.42
N MET A 157 1.16 -21.91 8.66
CA MET A 157 0.48 -21.88 9.96
C MET A 157 -0.75 -22.82 10.02
N GLY A 158 -1.10 -23.51 8.94
CA GLY A 158 -2.30 -24.35 8.86
C GLY A 158 -3.59 -23.56 9.00
N LEU A 159 -3.63 -22.33 8.48
CA LEU A 159 -4.75 -21.39 8.59
C LEU A 159 -5.37 -21.12 7.22
N THR A 160 -6.59 -20.55 7.25
CA THR A 160 -7.12 -19.96 6.02
C THR A 160 -6.50 -18.59 5.78
N PRO A 161 -6.32 -18.18 4.53
CA PRO A 161 -5.85 -16.84 4.20
C PRO A 161 -6.68 -15.73 4.87
N LYS A 162 -8.01 -15.88 4.95
CA LYS A 162 -8.90 -14.96 5.67
C LYS A 162 -8.50 -14.78 7.13
N THR A 163 -8.14 -15.88 7.80
CA THR A 163 -7.67 -15.85 9.20
C THR A 163 -6.35 -15.10 9.33
N VAL A 164 -5.43 -15.27 8.36
CA VAL A 164 -4.14 -14.56 8.33
C VAL A 164 -4.37 -13.05 8.17
N TYR A 165 -5.27 -12.62 7.27
CA TYR A 165 -5.64 -11.20 7.13
C TYR A 165 -6.21 -10.60 8.41
N THR A 166 -7.13 -11.31 9.07
CA THR A 166 -7.70 -10.84 10.34
C THR A 166 -6.62 -10.68 11.41
N ARG A 167 -5.67 -11.62 11.48
CA ARG A 167 -4.54 -11.54 12.41
C ARG A 167 -3.59 -10.42 12.03
N LEU A 168 -3.34 -10.22 10.75
CA LEU A 168 -2.49 -9.14 10.23
C LEU A 168 -3.06 -7.78 10.59
N ALA A 169 -4.36 -7.54 10.29
CA ALA A 169 -5.03 -6.28 10.61
C ALA A 169 -4.99 -5.96 12.11
N ARG A 170 -5.35 -6.95 12.95
CA ARG A 170 -5.34 -6.75 14.41
C ARG A 170 -3.93 -6.61 14.97
N GLY A 171 -2.97 -7.38 14.46
CA GLY A 171 -1.56 -7.28 14.85
C GLY A 171 -0.95 -5.91 14.53
N LYS A 172 -1.25 -5.34 13.36
CA LYS A 172 -0.83 -3.98 12.99
C LYS A 172 -1.37 -2.95 13.97
N GLU A 173 -2.66 -2.99 14.27
CA GLU A 173 -3.29 -2.07 15.23
C GLU A 173 -2.64 -2.15 16.61
N LEU A 174 -2.39 -3.35 17.12
CA LEU A 174 -1.74 -3.55 18.41
C LEU A 174 -0.29 -3.05 18.42
N LEU A 175 0.45 -3.30 17.33
CA LEU A 175 1.83 -2.82 17.18
C LEU A 175 1.89 -1.30 17.17
N LEU A 176 1.04 -0.63 16.40
CA LEU A 176 0.98 0.83 16.37
C LEU A 176 0.66 1.43 17.74
N ASN A 177 -0.29 0.85 18.45
CA ASN A 177 -0.64 1.31 19.81
C ASN A 177 0.52 1.13 20.79
N SER A 178 1.25 0.02 20.70
CA SER A 178 2.45 -0.25 21.53
C SER A 178 3.56 0.76 21.23
N LEU A 179 3.81 1.06 19.97
CA LEU A 179 4.85 2.01 19.56
C LEU A 179 4.50 3.47 19.91
N LYS A 180 3.20 3.85 19.82
CA LYS A 180 2.73 5.17 20.26
C LYS A 180 2.80 5.34 21.77
N GLY A 181 2.50 4.30 22.55
CA GLY A 181 2.60 4.30 24.02
C GLY A 181 4.05 4.46 24.52
N ALA A 182 5.01 3.84 23.83
CA ALA A 182 6.42 3.94 24.19
C ALA A 182 7.03 5.35 23.99
N LYS A 183 6.37 6.26 23.25
CA LYS A 183 6.81 7.65 23.05
C LYS A 183 6.34 8.62 24.14
N ILE A 184 5.40 8.21 25.00
CA ILE A 184 4.84 9.09 26.04
C ILE A 184 5.66 8.99 27.33
N ASP A 185 6.42 7.93 27.52
CA ASP A 185 7.19 7.62 28.73
C ASP A 185 8.72 7.86 28.57
N GLY A 186 9.16 8.52 27.54
CA GLY A 186 10.56 8.92 27.26
C GLY A 186 10.65 10.40 26.98
#